data_0097f6770e01c60312b3857d3ae80d11
#
_entry.id   0097f6770e01c60312b3857d3ae80d11
#
_cell.length_a   1.000
_cell.length_b   1.000
_cell.length_c   1.000
_cell.angle_alpha   90.00
_cell.angle_beta   90.00
_cell.angle_gamma   90.00
#
_symmetry.space_group_name_H-M   'P 1'
#
loop_
_entity.id
_entity.type
_entity.pdbx_description
1 polymer ?
#
loop_
_entity_poly.entity_id
_entity_poly.type
_entity_poly.pdbx_seq_one_letter_code
_entity_poly.pdbx_strand_id
1 'polypeptide(L)'
;MTNQLNNIIRPRFTRILTWCPKSLLLMLLPMMASAEAIPYPPYPGAVQSDSYKVTVDGQPVFVHKFLTYDQFNWMDYASFSMTGKVHVEVTCLVSQRKLITCNIRPLAYGIQPKIDGNKVSFDLDQPRYLIIFFNDEPAFNNTGLMLFAEPPEKNPVKLGDANVVNIQDYTVDNTGNTLETTNINQAISDVAARPGGGVLFFPKGIYQTGAIVMKSNVKLYVDVDAVILGSTKAADYAPQRAFVVFNECENAGLAGRGSFDMRGYPDLWHDFQPDTGDGKARELGGKVIDPHRTGIRGYVVNNCRNISFDDLLLLRACYHDVNVSGCENFSSHNIKIVNRKQQYHDDAYNISGSHIMIETGSP
;
A
#
# COMPACT_ATOMS: atom_id res chain seq x y z
N MET A 1 33.56 11.34 -101.64
CA MET A 1 35.03 11.31 -101.74
C MET A 1 35.58 11.09 -100.34
N THR A 2 36.28 9.99 -100.24
CA THR A 2 37.50 9.70 -99.45
C THR A 2 37.37 9.77 -97.91
N ASN A 3 37.36 8.63 -97.35
CA ASN A 3 38.42 7.83 -96.74
C ASN A 3 38.82 8.15 -95.31
N GLN A 4 38.62 7.10 -94.48
CA GLN A 4 39.68 6.43 -93.70
C GLN A 4 39.91 7.06 -92.29
N LEU A 5 40.11 6.45 -91.23
CA LEU A 5 40.67 5.15 -90.86
C LEU A 5 40.34 4.80 -89.39
N ASN A 6 40.25 3.54 -89.16
CA ASN A 6 40.23 2.82 -87.89
C ASN A 6 41.26 3.29 -86.90
N ASN A 7 40.82 3.34 -85.62
CA ASN A 7 41.72 2.99 -84.52
C ASN A 7 40.93 2.27 -83.39
N ILE A 8 41.29 1.02 -83.27
CA ILE A 8 40.82 0.10 -82.24
C ILE A 8 41.53 0.44 -80.95
N ILE A 9 40.81 0.88 -79.95
CA ILE A 9 41.30 0.99 -78.54
C ILE A 9 40.59 -0.03 -77.73
N ARG A 10 41.33 -1.04 -77.26
CA ARG A 10 40.85 -2.06 -76.32
C ARG A 10 40.56 -1.45 -74.93
N PRO A 11 39.42 -1.71 -74.29
CA PRO A 11 39.24 -1.26 -72.91
C PRO A 11 39.97 -2.21 -71.95
N ARG A 12 40.76 -1.65 -71.05
CA ARG A 12 41.31 -2.30 -69.87
C ARG A 12 40.19 -2.59 -68.88
N PHE A 13 39.98 -3.87 -68.57
CA PHE A 13 39.15 -4.30 -67.46
C PHE A 13 39.80 -3.92 -66.12
N THR A 14 39.32 -2.89 -65.49
CA THR A 14 39.64 -2.59 -64.12
C THR A 14 38.69 -3.44 -63.23
N ARG A 15 39.24 -4.40 -62.51
CA ARG A 15 38.50 -5.18 -61.51
C ARG A 15 38.06 -4.23 -60.36
N ILE A 16 36.79 -3.88 -60.30
CA ILE A 16 36.21 -3.27 -59.15
C ILE A 16 36.00 -4.37 -58.09
N LEU A 17 36.81 -4.35 -57.01
CA LEU A 17 36.54 -5.14 -55.80
C LEU A 17 35.30 -4.57 -55.19
N THR A 18 34.18 -5.28 -55.27
CA THR A 18 32.99 -5.02 -54.51
C THR A 18 33.27 -5.45 -53.07
N TRP A 19 33.47 -4.47 -52.21
CA TRP A 19 33.50 -4.64 -50.78
C TRP A 19 32.05 -4.96 -50.31
N CYS A 20 31.82 -6.20 -49.94
CA CYS A 20 30.58 -6.64 -49.30
C CYS A 20 30.62 -6.18 -47.82
N PRO A 21 29.78 -5.25 -47.37
CA PRO A 21 29.73 -4.95 -45.95
C PRO A 21 29.16 -6.19 -45.24
N LYS A 22 29.99 -6.83 -44.41
CA LYS A 22 29.49 -7.81 -43.44
C LYS A 22 28.47 -7.11 -42.56
N SER A 23 27.20 -7.33 -42.83
CA SER A 23 26.11 -6.93 -41.95
C SER A 23 26.34 -7.59 -40.59
N LEU A 24 26.82 -6.81 -39.64
CA LEU A 24 26.89 -7.19 -38.26
C LEU A 24 25.43 -7.27 -37.76
N LEU A 25 24.86 -8.48 -37.83
CA LEU A 25 23.55 -8.78 -37.24
C LEU A 25 23.75 -8.70 -35.71
N LEU A 26 23.50 -7.51 -35.15
CA LEU A 26 23.44 -7.31 -33.70
C LEU A 26 22.22 -8.10 -33.19
N MET A 27 22.43 -9.34 -32.74
CA MET A 27 21.43 -10.06 -32.00
C MET A 27 21.17 -9.27 -30.71
N LEU A 28 20.10 -8.48 -30.72
CA LEU A 28 19.44 -8.02 -29.49
C LEU A 28 18.95 -9.28 -28.76
N LEU A 29 19.79 -9.85 -27.90
CA LEU A 29 19.35 -10.77 -26.88
C LEU A 29 18.32 -10.00 -26.06
N PRO A 30 17.09 -10.50 -25.91
CA PRO A 30 16.18 -9.91 -24.95
C PRO A 30 16.89 -9.99 -23.59
N MET A 31 17.18 -8.85 -22.96
CA MET A 31 17.51 -8.82 -21.55
C MET A 31 16.31 -9.44 -20.86
N MET A 32 16.40 -10.72 -20.51
CA MET A 32 15.47 -11.30 -19.57
C MET A 32 15.65 -10.51 -18.29
N ALA A 33 14.68 -9.70 -17.94
CA ALA A 33 14.65 -9.06 -16.63
C ALA A 33 14.78 -10.20 -15.61
N SER A 34 15.85 -10.17 -14.83
CA SER A 34 16.03 -11.13 -13.74
C SER A 34 14.83 -11.00 -12.82
N ALA A 35 14.28 -12.13 -12.41
CA ALA A 35 13.33 -12.14 -11.32
C ALA A 35 13.99 -11.50 -10.11
N GLU A 36 13.30 -10.58 -9.49
CA GLU A 36 13.80 -9.83 -8.34
C GLU A 36 12.69 -9.67 -7.31
N ALA A 37 13.02 -9.97 -6.06
CA ALA A 37 12.18 -9.65 -4.92
C ALA A 37 12.88 -8.61 -4.05
N ILE A 38 12.17 -7.55 -3.70
CA ILE A 38 12.68 -6.47 -2.83
C ILE A 38 11.82 -6.43 -1.59
N PRO A 39 12.29 -7.03 -0.46
CA PRO A 39 11.60 -6.93 0.82
C PRO A 39 11.45 -5.49 1.28
N TYR A 40 10.29 -5.15 1.85
CA TYR A 40 10.10 -3.82 2.41
C TYR A 40 10.72 -3.74 3.80
N PRO A 41 11.46 -2.66 4.09
CA PRO A 41 11.98 -2.42 5.42
C PRO A 41 10.83 -2.13 6.40
N PRO A 42 10.93 -2.55 7.67
CA PRO A 42 9.96 -2.15 8.67
C PRO A 42 10.11 -0.67 9.03
N TYR A 43 9.00 -0.02 9.35
CA TYR A 43 9.06 1.29 9.99
C TYR A 43 9.69 1.20 11.39
N PRO A 44 10.26 2.29 11.94
CA PRO A 44 10.84 2.28 13.28
C PRO A 44 9.82 1.81 14.34
N GLY A 45 10.22 0.91 15.22
CA GLY A 45 9.33 0.37 16.26
C GLY A 45 8.31 -0.66 15.78
N ALA A 46 8.34 -1.08 14.52
CA ALA A 46 7.52 -2.20 14.05
C ALA A 46 7.80 -3.47 14.85
N VAL A 47 6.76 -4.18 15.24
CA VAL A 47 6.86 -5.42 16.01
C VAL A 47 6.96 -6.61 15.05
N GLN A 48 8.01 -7.41 15.21
CA GLN A 48 8.20 -8.64 14.45
C GLN A 48 7.20 -9.71 14.90
N SER A 49 6.62 -10.42 13.93
CA SER A 49 5.82 -11.63 14.21
C SER A 49 6.60 -12.67 14.99
N ASP A 50 5.96 -13.23 16.00
CA ASP A 50 6.40 -14.44 16.72
C ASP A 50 5.75 -15.71 16.17
N SER A 51 4.84 -15.57 15.20
CA SER A 51 4.08 -16.68 14.62
C SER A 51 4.65 -17.16 13.28
N TYR A 52 5.25 -16.25 12.50
CA TYR A 52 5.71 -16.56 11.15
C TYR A 52 7.06 -15.93 10.80
N LYS A 53 7.79 -16.62 9.93
CA LYS A 53 8.93 -16.08 9.17
C LYS A 53 8.65 -16.28 7.69
N VAL A 54 9.00 -15.30 6.88
CA VAL A 54 8.88 -15.34 5.41
C VAL A 54 10.24 -15.12 4.78
N THR A 55 10.55 -15.91 3.76
CA THR A 55 11.65 -15.61 2.84
C THR A 55 11.13 -15.63 1.40
N VAL A 56 11.70 -14.78 0.55
CA VAL A 56 11.43 -14.76 -0.88
C VAL A 56 12.78 -14.87 -1.60
N ASP A 57 12.95 -15.90 -2.42
CA ASP A 57 14.23 -16.27 -3.05
C ASP A 57 15.39 -16.34 -2.02
N GLY A 58 15.10 -16.85 -0.81
CA GLY A 58 16.03 -16.92 0.29
C GLY A 58 16.29 -15.63 1.06
N GLN A 59 15.78 -14.48 0.59
CA GLN A 59 15.89 -13.20 1.29
C GLN A 59 14.80 -13.08 2.36
N PRO A 60 15.14 -12.70 3.61
CA PRO A 60 14.16 -12.53 4.67
C PRO A 60 13.26 -11.33 4.40
N VAL A 61 11.95 -11.53 4.57
CA VAL A 61 10.93 -10.48 4.54
C VAL A 61 10.46 -10.23 5.95
N PHE A 62 10.39 -8.97 6.37
CA PHE A 62 9.87 -8.62 7.69
C PHE A 62 8.40 -8.97 7.78
N VAL A 63 8.03 -9.78 8.77
CA VAL A 63 6.63 -10.10 9.06
C VAL A 63 6.18 -9.24 10.21
N HIS A 64 5.26 -8.33 9.92
CA HIS A 64 4.67 -7.46 10.94
C HIS A 64 3.69 -8.24 11.80
N LYS A 65 3.83 -8.12 13.12
CA LYS A 65 2.81 -8.57 14.04
C LYS A 65 1.66 -7.57 14.01
N PHE A 66 0.48 -8.04 13.63
CA PHE A 66 -0.70 -7.19 13.64
C PHE A 66 -1.20 -7.07 15.10
N LEU A 67 -0.96 -5.92 15.69
CA LEU A 67 -1.33 -5.63 17.06
C LEU A 67 -2.82 -5.29 17.12
N THR A 68 -3.66 -6.28 17.42
CA THR A 68 -5.05 -6.03 17.73
C THR A 68 -5.21 -5.63 19.20
N TYR A 69 -6.25 -4.89 19.47
CA TYR A 69 -6.58 -4.43 20.81
C TYR A 69 -7.10 -5.56 21.71
N ASP A 70 -7.93 -6.44 21.15
CA ASP A 70 -8.39 -7.65 21.77
C ASP A 70 -7.45 -8.79 21.40
N GLN A 71 -6.84 -9.44 22.33
CA GLN A 71 -5.83 -10.49 22.17
C GLN A 71 -6.25 -11.70 21.29
N PHE A 72 -7.39 -11.64 20.63
CA PHE A 72 -8.03 -12.77 19.97
C PHE A 72 -7.96 -12.77 18.45
N ASN A 73 -7.53 -11.69 17.81
CA ASN A 73 -7.69 -11.55 16.36
C ASN A 73 -6.47 -10.92 15.70
N TRP A 74 -5.43 -11.66 15.49
CA TRP A 74 -4.24 -11.23 14.77
C TRP A 74 -4.09 -11.96 13.44
N MET A 75 -3.87 -11.19 12.43
CA MET A 75 -3.44 -11.69 11.15
C MET A 75 -2.17 -10.92 10.81
N ASP A 76 -1.02 -11.58 10.97
CA ASP A 76 0.27 -10.97 10.65
C ASP A 76 0.36 -10.71 9.16
N TYR A 77 1.19 -9.77 8.76
CA TYR A 77 1.36 -9.44 7.35
C TYR A 77 2.82 -9.21 6.97
N ALA A 78 3.12 -9.46 5.71
CA ALA A 78 4.43 -9.20 5.12
C ALA A 78 4.27 -8.59 3.73
N SER A 79 5.18 -7.69 3.35
CA SER A 79 5.13 -6.99 2.07
C SER A 79 6.49 -6.99 1.39
N PHE A 80 6.48 -7.14 0.09
CA PHE A 80 7.65 -7.00 -0.78
C PHE A 80 7.21 -6.64 -2.19
N SER A 81 8.08 -6.01 -2.98
CA SER A 81 7.84 -5.89 -4.41
C SER A 81 8.53 -7.02 -5.17
N MET A 82 7.99 -7.36 -6.34
CA MET A 82 8.57 -8.41 -7.17
C MET A 82 8.45 -8.12 -8.66
N THR A 83 9.41 -8.65 -9.42
CA THR A 83 9.34 -8.80 -10.87
C THR A 83 9.66 -10.24 -11.23
N GLY A 84 9.00 -10.77 -12.27
CA GLY A 84 9.21 -12.15 -12.69
C GLY A 84 8.73 -13.18 -11.66
N LYS A 85 9.26 -14.40 -11.75
CA LYS A 85 8.86 -15.51 -10.90
C LYS A 85 9.73 -15.58 -9.64
N VAL A 86 9.12 -15.64 -8.46
CA VAL A 86 9.80 -15.75 -7.17
C VAL A 86 9.35 -16.98 -6.39
N HIS A 87 10.22 -17.49 -5.53
CA HIS A 87 9.94 -18.59 -4.61
C HIS A 87 9.71 -18.07 -3.20
N VAL A 88 8.56 -18.38 -2.62
CA VAL A 88 8.16 -17.97 -1.27
C VAL A 88 8.24 -19.17 -0.32
N GLU A 89 8.91 -18.98 0.83
CA GLU A 89 8.84 -19.88 1.98
C GLU A 89 8.23 -19.18 3.18
N VAL A 90 7.28 -19.85 3.83
CA VAL A 90 6.70 -19.41 5.10
C VAL A 90 6.98 -20.46 6.15
N THR A 91 7.64 -20.08 7.24
CA THR A 91 7.87 -20.96 8.39
C THR A 91 6.88 -20.62 9.50
N CYS A 92 6.06 -21.58 9.91
CA CYS A 92 5.21 -21.47 11.09
C CYS A 92 6.04 -21.69 12.36
N LEU A 93 6.03 -20.71 13.25
CA LEU A 93 6.76 -20.76 14.51
C LEU A 93 5.90 -21.26 15.69
N VAL A 94 4.58 -21.29 15.50
CA VAL A 94 3.63 -21.74 16.53
C VAL A 94 3.81 -23.25 16.73
N SER A 95 4.54 -23.62 17.77
CA SER A 95 5.09 -24.96 18.00
C SER A 95 4.08 -26.04 18.41
N GLN A 96 2.83 -25.68 18.72
CA GLN A 96 1.87 -26.61 19.33
C GLN A 96 1.07 -27.44 18.33
N ARG A 97 1.17 -27.17 17.04
CA ARG A 97 0.40 -27.90 16.01
C ARG A 97 1.30 -28.31 14.86
N LYS A 98 1.31 -29.61 14.56
CA LYS A 98 1.89 -30.10 13.32
C LYS A 98 1.16 -29.45 12.15
N LEU A 99 1.88 -28.88 11.20
CA LEU A 99 1.31 -28.37 9.97
C LEU A 99 0.87 -29.55 9.09
N ILE A 100 -0.42 -29.64 8.79
CA ILE A 100 -1.05 -30.73 8.02
C ILE A 100 -1.57 -30.20 6.70
N THR A 101 -2.23 -29.05 6.74
CA THR A 101 -2.83 -28.42 5.55
C THR A 101 -2.46 -26.94 5.44
N CYS A 102 -2.51 -26.44 4.23
CA CYS A 102 -2.32 -25.02 3.97
C CYS A 102 -3.23 -24.60 2.82
N ASN A 103 -4.00 -23.54 3.02
CA ASN A 103 -4.87 -22.93 2.03
C ASN A 103 -4.39 -21.54 1.69
N ILE A 104 -4.06 -21.30 0.43
CA ILE A 104 -3.68 -19.98 -0.09
C ILE A 104 -4.87 -19.40 -0.83
N ARG A 105 -5.32 -18.23 -0.42
CA ARG A 105 -6.46 -17.53 -1.03
C ARG A 105 -5.99 -16.25 -1.71
N PRO A 106 -6.68 -15.80 -2.78
CA PRO A 106 -7.85 -16.41 -3.45
C PRO A 106 -7.55 -17.76 -4.10
N LEU A 107 -8.45 -18.73 -3.94
CA LEU A 107 -8.29 -20.07 -4.54
C LEU A 107 -8.22 -20.03 -6.07
N ALA A 108 -8.81 -19.01 -6.69
CA ALA A 108 -8.80 -18.80 -8.14
C ALA A 108 -7.39 -18.64 -8.73
N TYR A 109 -6.38 -18.30 -7.92
CA TYR A 109 -5.00 -18.23 -8.40
C TYR A 109 -4.35 -19.60 -8.60
N GLY A 110 -4.97 -20.68 -8.10
CA GLY A 110 -4.49 -22.05 -8.32
C GLY A 110 -3.13 -22.35 -7.69
N ILE A 111 -2.65 -21.54 -6.74
CA ILE A 111 -1.36 -21.73 -6.09
C ILE A 111 -1.39 -23.00 -5.24
N GLN A 112 -0.45 -23.90 -5.50
CA GLN A 112 -0.35 -25.18 -4.81
C GLN A 112 0.80 -25.14 -3.80
N PRO A 113 0.51 -25.06 -2.49
CA PRO A 113 1.55 -25.07 -1.47
C PRO A 113 2.16 -26.46 -1.30
N LYS A 114 3.48 -26.48 -1.05
CA LYS A 114 4.20 -27.68 -0.57
C LYS A 114 4.48 -27.52 0.92
N ILE A 115 4.16 -28.57 1.68
CA ILE A 115 4.36 -28.62 3.13
C ILE A 115 5.56 -29.52 3.44
N ASP A 116 6.54 -29.01 4.19
CA ASP A 116 7.66 -29.77 4.71
C ASP A 116 7.90 -29.37 6.18
N GLY A 117 7.56 -30.28 7.08
CA GLY A 117 7.63 -30.02 8.52
C GLY A 117 6.73 -28.87 8.95
N ASN A 118 7.33 -27.78 9.37
CA ASN A 118 6.64 -26.53 9.74
C ASN A 118 6.75 -25.42 8.67
N LYS A 119 7.20 -25.78 7.47
CA LYS A 119 7.36 -24.87 6.34
C LYS A 119 6.30 -25.09 5.27
N VAL A 120 5.88 -24.01 4.66
CA VAL A 120 5.09 -23.98 3.44
C VAL A 120 5.88 -23.26 2.37
N SER A 121 5.97 -23.82 1.18
CA SER A 121 6.60 -23.13 0.04
C SER A 121 5.70 -23.17 -1.20
N PHE A 122 5.81 -22.13 -2.01
CA PHE A 122 5.10 -21.98 -3.28
C PHE A 122 5.79 -20.94 -4.17
N ASP A 123 5.46 -20.96 -5.44
CA ASP A 123 5.97 -19.99 -6.41
C ASP A 123 4.90 -18.96 -6.74
N LEU A 124 5.33 -17.72 -6.98
CA LEU A 124 4.54 -16.64 -7.56
C LEU A 124 5.15 -16.25 -8.90
N ASP A 125 4.34 -16.22 -9.94
CA ASP A 125 4.73 -15.83 -11.30
C ASP A 125 4.49 -14.35 -11.59
N GLN A 126 3.73 -13.69 -10.73
CA GLN A 126 3.39 -12.26 -10.81
C GLN A 126 2.95 -11.74 -9.43
N PRO A 127 2.88 -10.41 -9.24
CA PRO A 127 2.36 -9.80 -8.02
C PRO A 127 0.98 -10.34 -7.64
N ARG A 128 0.79 -10.64 -6.36
CA ARG A 128 -0.44 -11.21 -5.79
C ARG A 128 -0.64 -10.77 -4.34
N TYR A 129 -1.87 -10.56 -3.95
CA TYR A 129 -2.27 -10.40 -2.56
C TYR A 129 -2.89 -11.68 -2.06
N LEU A 130 -2.30 -12.25 -1.03
CA LEU A 130 -2.63 -13.57 -0.55
C LEU A 130 -3.03 -13.55 0.91
N ILE A 131 -3.94 -14.43 1.27
CA ILE A 131 -4.20 -14.82 2.65
C ILE A 131 -3.85 -16.31 2.77
N ILE A 132 -2.95 -16.62 3.65
CA ILE A 132 -2.44 -17.98 3.87
C ILE A 132 -2.99 -18.48 5.19
N PHE A 133 -3.78 -19.54 5.15
CA PHE A 133 -4.32 -20.23 6.32
C PHE A 133 -3.61 -21.55 6.54
N PHE A 134 -3.32 -21.86 7.78
CA PHE A 134 -2.63 -23.06 8.19
C PHE A 134 -3.59 -23.98 8.95
N ASN A 135 -3.56 -25.29 8.65
CA ASN A 135 -4.38 -26.34 9.30
C ASN A 135 -5.88 -26.17 9.21
N ASP A 136 -6.42 -25.71 8.07
CA ASP A 136 -7.86 -25.53 7.84
C ASP A 136 -8.59 -24.87 9.01
N GLU A 137 -7.88 -24.01 9.73
CA GLU A 137 -8.47 -23.22 10.81
C GLU A 137 -9.66 -22.46 10.23
N PRO A 138 -10.82 -22.51 10.90
CA PRO A 138 -11.97 -21.76 10.44
C PRO A 138 -11.56 -20.31 10.20
N ALA A 139 -12.06 -19.69 9.14
CA ALA A 139 -11.75 -18.30 8.79
C ALA A 139 -11.96 -17.30 9.96
N PHE A 140 -12.41 -17.79 11.08
CA PHE A 140 -12.72 -17.08 12.32
C PHE A 140 -11.66 -17.18 13.43
N ASN A 141 -10.69 -18.07 13.32
CA ASN A 141 -9.66 -18.26 14.35
C ASN A 141 -8.29 -17.65 13.97
N ASN A 142 -8.25 -16.62 13.18
CA ASN A 142 -7.16 -15.65 12.97
C ASN A 142 -5.69 -16.13 13.05
N THR A 143 -5.44 -17.35 12.66
CA THR A 143 -4.10 -17.89 12.46
C THR A 143 -3.78 -17.86 10.97
N GLY A 144 -3.66 -16.67 10.42
CA GLY A 144 -3.35 -16.47 9.01
C GLY A 144 -2.21 -15.49 8.83
N LEU A 145 -1.64 -15.52 7.65
CA LEU A 145 -0.65 -14.56 7.19
C LEU A 145 -1.18 -13.88 5.93
N MET A 146 -1.23 -12.56 5.94
CA MET A 146 -1.43 -11.78 4.73
C MET A 146 -0.08 -11.56 4.06
N LEU A 147 0.02 -11.84 2.77
CA LEU A 147 1.22 -11.63 1.99
C LEU A 147 0.91 -10.69 0.83
N PHE A 148 1.53 -9.53 0.83
CA PHE A 148 1.39 -8.53 -0.21
C PHE A 148 2.64 -8.56 -1.10
N ALA A 149 2.59 -9.38 -2.16
CA ALA A 149 3.58 -9.36 -3.23
C ALA A 149 3.14 -8.31 -4.25
N GLU A 150 3.84 -7.20 -4.30
CA GLU A 150 3.43 -6.00 -5.04
C GLU A 150 4.22 -5.82 -6.33
N PRO A 151 3.67 -5.18 -7.36
CA PRO A 151 4.50 -4.72 -8.49
C PRO A 151 5.47 -3.64 -8.00
N PRO A 152 6.59 -3.40 -8.69
CA PRO A 152 7.43 -2.24 -8.41
C PRO A 152 6.61 -0.95 -8.47
N GLU A 153 6.91 -0.01 -7.57
CA GLU A 153 6.24 1.28 -7.58
C GLU A 153 6.49 2.03 -8.88
N LYS A 154 5.43 2.57 -9.46
CA LYS A 154 5.53 3.38 -10.69
C LYS A 154 5.85 4.83 -10.32
N ASN A 155 7.00 5.32 -10.77
CA ASN A 155 7.42 6.71 -10.56
C ASN A 155 7.46 7.12 -9.07
N PRO A 156 8.25 6.43 -8.22
CA PRO A 156 8.36 6.79 -6.82
C PRO A 156 8.83 8.24 -6.65
N VAL A 157 8.17 8.97 -5.78
CA VAL A 157 8.54 10.35 -5.44
C VAL A 157 9.82 10.33 -4.60
N LYS A 158 10.73 11.26 -4.85
CA LYS A 158 12.00 11.36 -4.11
C LYS A 158 12.18 12.76 -3.53
N LEU A 159 12.84 12.82 -2.39
CA LEU A 159 13.32 14.10 -1.87
C LEU A 159 14.29 14.73 -2.89
N GLY A 160 14.05 16.01 -3.19
CA GLY A 160 14.79 16.74 -4.23
C GLY A 160 14.10 16.81 -5.58
N ASP A 161 13.03 16.03 -5.80
CA ASP A 161 12.19 16.21 -6.98
C ASP A 161 11.48 17.58 -6.94
N ALA A 162 11.14 18.10 -8.11
CA ALA A 162 10.43 19.37 -8.21
C ALA A 162 9.09 19.30 -7.44
N ASN A 163 8.79 20.38 -6.68
CA ASN A 163 7.57 20.52 -5.88
C ASN A 163 7.40 19.49 -4.74
N VAL A 164 8.47 18.78 -4.37
CA VAL A 164 8.49 17.92 -3.18
C VAL A 164 9.00 18.69 -1.96
N VAL A 165 8.27 18.58 -0.87
CA VAL A 165 8.55 19.24 0.42
C VAL A 165 8.74 18.16 1.45
N ASN A 166 9.84 18.21 2.18
CA ASN A 166 10.09 17.30 3.28
C ASN A 166 9.32 17.74 4.53
N ILE A 167 8.51 16.85 5.12
CA ILE A 167 7.82 17.15 6.39
C ILE A 167 8.80 17.52 7.51
N GLN A 168 10.04 17.01 7.46
CA GLN A 168 11.07 17.32 8.45
C GLN A 168 11.52 18.79 8.42
N ASP A 169 11.24 19.54 7.35
CA ASP A 169 11.49 20.99 7.29
C ASP A 169 10.58 21.77 8.25
N TYR A 170 9.54 21.14 8.79
CA TYR A 170 8.59 21.69 9.76
C TYR A 170 8.91 21.30 11.21
N THR A 171 10.09 20.75 11.47
CA THR A 171 10.52 20.33 12.83
C THR A 171 9.56 19.32 13.46
N VAL A 172 8.99 18.42 12.66
CA VAL A 172 8.06 17.38 13.10
C VAL A 172 8.82 16.24 13.77
N ASP A 173 8.35 15.78 14.94
CA ASP A 173 8.86 14.57 15.58
C ASP A 173 8.51 13.34 14.73
N ASN A 174 9.54 12.61 14.31
CA ASN A 174 9.41 11.37 13.55
C ASN A 174 9.66 10.10 14.39
N THR A 175 9.59 10.23 15.72
CA THR A 175 9.72 9.10 16.65
C THR A 175 8.37 8.58 17.15
N GLY A 176 7.29 9.32 16.89
CA GLY A 176 5.93 8.99 17.33
C GLY A 176 5.64 9.34 18.79
N ASN A 177 6.50 10.09 19.46
CA ASN A 177 6.31 10.46 20.86
C ASN A 177 5.50 11.75 21.02
N THR A 178 5.47 12.60 20.00
CA THR A 178 4.79 13.90 20.02
C THR A 178 3.62 13.93 19.06
N LEU A 179 2.52 14.55 19.47
CA LEU A 179 1.36 14.77 18.61
C LEU A 179 1.62 15.94 17.66
N GLU A 180 1.75 15.65 16.38
CA GLU A 180 2.19 16.60 15.33
C GLU A 180 1.05 17.15 14.46
N THR A 181 -0.20 17.02 14.90
CA THR A 181 -1.38 17.43 14.11
C THR A 181 -1.28 18.86 13.58
N THR A 182 -0.85 19.78 14.42
CA THR A 182 -0.73 21.21 14.05
C THR A 182 0.33 21.43 12.99
N ASN A 183 1.52 20.86 13.19
CA ASN A 183 2.66 21.04 12.27
C ASN A 183 2.39 20.37 10.91
N ILE A 184 1.79 19.17 10.91
CA ILE A 184 1.41 18.47 9.69
C ILE A 184 0.36 19.27 8.89
N ASN A 185 -0.69 19.78 9.55
CA ASN A 185 -1.71 20.57 8.88
C ASN A 185 -1.18 21.94 8.41
N GLN A 186 -0.22 22.52 9.11
CA GLN A 186 0.48 23.74 8.66
C GLN A 186 1.28 23.44 7.39
N ALA A 187 2.06 22.35 7.37
CA ALA A 187 2.82 21.94 6.21
C ALA A 187 1.91 21.71 4.97
N ILE A 188 0.78 21.05 5.16
CA ILE A 188 -0.22 20.87 4.09
C ILE A 188 -0.70 22.24 3.57
N SER A 189 -0.99 23.17 4.47
CA SER A 189 -1.46 24.51 4.09
C SER A 189 -0.41 25.30 3.31
N ASP A 190 0.85 25.22 3.73
CA ASP A 190 1.96 25.89 3.07
C ASP A 190 2.27 25.29 1.69
N VAL A 191 2.18 23.96 1.56
CA VAL A 191 2.31 23.30 0.26
C VAL A 191 1.17 23.72 -0.67
N ALA A 192 -0.07 23.77 -0.17
CA ALA A 192 -1.23 24.19 -0.96
C ALA A 192 -1.12 25.63 -1.45
N ALA A 193 -0.44 26.51 -0.69
CA ALA A 193 -0.23 27.92 -1.06
C ALA A 193 0.82 28.12 -2.16
N ARG A 194 1.61 27.10 -2.50
CA ARG A 194 2.60 27.17 -3.60
C ARG A 194 1.91 27.21 -4.95
N PRO A 195 2.47 27.87 -5.94
CA PRO A 195 1.97 27.80 -7.31
C PRO A 195 1.90 26.33 -7.79
N GLY A 196 0.68 25.85 -8.06
CA GLY A 196 0.44 24.46 -8.47
C GLY A 196 0.46 23.42 -7.33
N GLY A 197 0.62 23.84 -6.08
CA GLY A 197 0.67 22.93 -4.94
C GLY A 197 1.96 22.11 -4.85
N GLY A 198 1.86 20.83 -4.47
CA GLY A 198 3.02 19.95 -4.40
C GLY A 198 2.79 18.65 -3.65
N VAL A 199 3.89 17.97 -3.39
CA VAL A 199 3.93 16.73 -2.62
C VAL A 199 4.55 17.00 -1.26
N LEU A 200 3.85 16.65 -0.19
CA LEU A 200 4.41 16.61 1.14
C LEU A 200 4.92 15.19 1.42
N PHE A 201 6.24 15.05 1.50
CA PHE A 201 6.93 13.79 1.63
C PHE A 201 7.23 13.46 3.10
N PHE A 202 6.83 12.28 3.53
CA PHE A 202 7.12 11.73 4.85
C PHE A 202 8.22 10.67 4.73
N PRO A 203 9.48 10.99 5.03
CA PRO A 203 10.56 10.01 5.03
C PRO A 203 10.42 9.05 6.21
N LYS A 204 11.31 8.06 6.28
CA LYS A 204 11.41 7.11 7.39
C LYS A 204 11.09 7.71 8.75
N GLY A 205 10.11 7.13 9.45
CA GLY A 205 9.73 7.61 10.76
C GLY A 205 8.34 7.20 11.20
N ILE A 206 7.97 7.62 12.41
CA ILE A 206 6.64 7.50 12.99
C ILE A 206 6.11 8.90 13.23
N TYR A 207 5.02 9.25 12.58
CA TYR A 207 4.41 10.58 12.64
C TYR A 207 3.06 10.52 13.34
N GLN A 208 3.05 10.77 14.66
CA GLN A 208 1.82 10.71 15.42
C GLN A 208 0.96 11.95 15.19
N THR A 209 -0.32 11.73 14.84
CA THR A 209 -1.24 12.83 14.55
C THR A 209 -2.69 12.50 14.94
N GLY A 210 -3.49 13.55 15.10
CA GLY A 210 -4.95 13.48 15.08
C GLY A 210 -5.50 13.64 13.67
N ALA A 211 -6.48 14.55 13.49
CA ALA A 211 -7.08 14.78 12.18
C ALA A 211 -6.14 15.49 11.21
N ILE A 212 -5.91 14.89 10.05
CA ILE A 212 -5.25 15.50 8.90
C ILE A 212 -6.31 16.13 8.00
N VAL A 213 -6.17 17.43 7.72
CA VAL A 213 -7.10 18.18 6.86
C VAL A 213 -6.42 18.48 5.53
N MET A 214 -6.81 17.78 4.50
CA MET A 214 -6.24 17.92 3.17
C MET A 214 -6.67 19.22 2.49
N LYS A 215 -5.87 19.66 1.55
CA LYS A 215 -6.11 20.84 0.71
C LYS A 215 -5.97 20.47 -0.76
N SER A 216 -6.59 21.28 -1.61
CA SER A 216 -6.46 21.14 -3.07
C SER A 216 -5.00 21.25 -3.51
N ASN A 217 -4.64 20.50 -4.53
CA ASN A 217 -3.31 20.44 -5.14
C ASN A 217 -2.20 19.94 -4.20
N VAL A 218 -2.55 19.20 -3.14
CA VAL A 218 -1.58 18.58 -2.23
C VAL A 218 -1.70 17.07 -2.26
N LYS A 219 -0.59 16.38 -2.47
CA LYS A 219 -0.47 14.94 -2.30
C LYS A 219 0.43 14.64 -1.09
N LEU A 220 -0.02 13.80 -0.17
CA LEU A 220 0.85 13.23 0.85
C LEU A 220 1.52 11.99 0.25
N TYR A 221 2.83 11.91 0.36
CA TYR A 221 3.59 10.72 -0.01
C TYR A 221 4.28 10.15 1.23
N VAL A 222 3.94 8.92 1.57
CA VAL A 222 4.48 8.22 2.75
C VAL A 222 5.45 7.14 2.28
N ASP A 223 6.73 7.30 2.65
CA ASP A 223 7.78 6.38 2.23
C ASP A 223 7.58 4.98 2.83
N VAL A 224 8.15 3.96 2.21
CA VAL A 224 7.94 2.54 2.54
C VAL A 224 8.24 2.18 4.00
N ASP A 225 9.16 2.89 4.65
CA ASP A 225 9.52 2.71 6.06
C ASP A 225 9.02 3.83 6.98
N ALA A 226 7.96 4.51 6.54
CA ALA A 226 7.26 5.53 7.31
C ALA A 226 5.84 5.09 7.69
N VAL A 227 5.37 5.57 8.83
CA VAL A 227 3.99 5.38 9.28
C VAL A 227 3.39 6.67 9.80
N ILE A 228 2.21 7.00 9.30
CA ILE A 228 1.34 8.04 9.88
C ILE A 228 0.52 7.35 10.96
N LEU A 229 0.73 7.72 12.21
CA LEU A 229 0.20 7.02 13.38
C LEU A 229 -0.89 7.86 14.05
N GLY A 230 -2.12 7.35 14.08
CA GLY A 230 -3.25 8.04 14.68
C GLY A 230 -3.12 8.20 16.20
N SER A 231 -3.63 9.29 16.75
CA SER A 231 -3.79 9.47 18.20
C SER A 231 -4.78 8.44 18.76
N THR A 232 -4.58 8.04 20.02
CA THR A 232 -5.53 7.19 20.75
C THR A 232 -6.62 7.99 21.46
N LYS A 233 -6.62 9.33 21.35
CA LYS A 233 -7.58 10.21 22.02
C LYS A 233 -8.56 10.79 21.01
N ALA A 234 -9.85 10.56 21.19
CA ALA A 234 -10.90 11.07 20.31
C ALA A 234 -10.90 12.61 20.17
N ALA A 235 -10.49 13.31 21.21
CA ALA A 235 -10.40 14.79 21.20
C ALA A 235 -9.42 15.33 20.16
N ASP A 236 -8.36 14.58 19.82
CA ASP A 236 -7.36 14.99 18.85
C ASP A 236 -7.88 14.98 17.41
N TYR A 237 -9.06 14.41 17.19
CA TYR A 237 -9.74 14.39 15.89
C TYR A 237 -10.85 15.44 15.75
N ALA A 238 -11.05 16.27 16.76
CA ALA A 238 -12.08 17.32 16.71
C ALA A 238 -11.64 18.50 15.82
N PRO A 239 -12.57 19.16 15.12
CA PRO A 239 -13.99 18.83 14.98
C PRO A 239 -14.30 17.80 13.89
N GLN A 240 -13.30 17.34 13.13
CA GLN A 240 -13.46 16.55 11.88
C GLN A 240 -14.03 15.14 12.15
N ARG A 241 -13.70 14.54 13.28
CA ARG A 241 -14.09 13.17 13.64
C ARG A 241 -13.70 12.13 12.57
N ALA A 242 -12.55 12.35 11.95
CA ALA A 242 -11.94 11.46 10.98
C ALA A 242 -10.42 11.59 11.04
N PHE A 243 -9.71 10.55 10.57
CA PHE A 243 -8.26 10.53 10.55
C PHE A 243 -7.72 11.41 9.43
N VAL A 244 -8.24 11.25 8.21
CA VAL A 244 -7.88 12.11 7.07
C VAL A 244 -9.16 12.64 6.42
N VAL A 245 -9.21 13.95 6.19
CA VAL A 245 -10.39 14.62 5.64
C VAL A 245 -10.04 15.38 4.39
N PHE A 246 -10.74 15.07 3.32
CA PHE A 246 -10.83 15.84 2.09
C PHE A 246 -12.24 16.44 2.03
N ASN A 247 -12.36 17.72 2.07
CA ASN A 247 -13.63 18.42 1.91
C ASN A 247 -13.48 19.50 0.87
N GLU A 248 -14.29 19.41 -0.20
CA GLU A 248 -14.24 20.34 -1.32
C GLU A 248 -12.83 20.52 -1.92
N CYS A 249 -12.03 19.44 -1.94
CA CYS A 249 -10.68 19.44 -2.47
C CYS A 249 -10.66 19.04 -3.94
N GLU A 250 -9.69 19.59 -4.67
CA GLU A 250 -9.40 19.19 -6.05
C GLU A 250 -7.92 18.80 -6.20
N ASN A 251 -7.67 17.82 -7.08
CA ASN A 251 -6.30 17.38 -7.45
C ASN A 251 -5.42 17.05 -6.24
N ALA A 252 -5.95 16.31 -5.31
CA ALA A 252 -5.27 15.94 -4.06
C ALA A 252 -5.22 14.42 -3.87
N GLY A 253 -4.44 13.95 -2.91
CA GLY A 253 -4.39 12.50 -2.70
C GLY A 253 -3.39 12.03 -1.66
N LEU A 254 -3.34 10.71 -1.54
CA LEU A 254 -2.42 9.97 -0.68
C LEU A 254 -1.66 8.96 -1.54
N ALA A 255 -0.36 8.81 -1.34
CA ALA A 255 0.46 7.90 -2.12
C ALA A 255 1.66 7.35 -1.32
N GLY A 256 2.35 6.36 -1.91
CA GLY A 256 3.57 5.77 -1.38
C GLY A 256 3.36 4.37 -0.82
N ARG A 257 4.43 3.72 -0.42
CA ARG A 257 4.43 2.34 0.11
C ARG A 257 4.39 2.27 1.64
N GLY A 258 4.28 3.41 2.29
CA GLY A 258 4.15 3.51 3.75
C GLY A 258 2.75 3.18 4.25
N SER A 259 2.59 3.34 5.54
CA SER A 259 1.37 2.94 6.23
C SER A 259 0.66 4.13 6.87
N PHE A 260 -0.65 4.08 6.89
CA PHE A 260 -1.49 4.88 7.77
C PHE A 260 -2.11 3.94 8.80
N ASP A 261 -1.74 4.10 10.03
CA ASP A 261 -2.20 3.26 11.14
C ASP A 261 -3.04 4.07 12.12
N MET A 262 -4.33 3.89 12.06
CA MET A 262 -5.27 4.64 12.89
C MET A 262 -5.26 4.18 14.36
N ARG A 263 -4.64 3.04 14.66
CA ARG A 263 -4.59 2.43 16.00
C ARG A 263 -5.95 2.19 16.63
N GLY A 264 -6.96 1.75 15.89
CA GLY A 264 -8.33 1.51 16.34
C GLY A 264 -8.53 1.10 17.80
N TYR A 265 -8.41 2.06 18.71
CA TYR A 265 -8.55 1.85 20.16
C TYR A 265 -9.99 2.05 20.60
N PRO A 266 -10.43 1.40 21.72
CA PRO A 266 -11.77 1.54 22.26
C PRO A 266 -12.18 2.99 22.56
N ASP A 267 -11.23 3.84 22.97
CA ASP A 267 -11.52 5.26 23.23
C ASP A 267 -11.88 6.05 21.96
N LEU A 268 -11.48 5.55 20.80
CA LEU A 268 -11.90 6.08 19.52
C LEU A 268 -13.20 5.49 19.02
N TRP A 269 -13.62 4.41 19.65
CA TRP A 269 -14.74 3.60 19.27
C TRP A 269 -15.54 3.16 20.50
N HIS A 270 -16.57 3.90 20.79
CA HIS A 270 -17.33 3.72 22.03
C HIS A 270 -18.38 2.60 22.01
N ASP A 271 -18.58 1.91 20.89
CA ASP A 271 -19.72 1.03 20.70
C ASP A 271 -19.36 -0.44 20.55
N PHE A 272 -18.50 -0.95 21.44
CA PHE A 272 -18.26 -2.38 21.49
C PHE A 272 -19.34 -3.12 22.28
N GLN A 273 -20.59 -3.02 21.84
CA GLN A 273 -21.58 -4.03 22.16
C GLN A 273 -22.10 -4.62 20.86
N PRO A 274 -22.29 -5.96 20.80
CA PRO A 274 -22.93 -6.53 19.65
C PRO A 274 -24.24 -5.79 19.40
N ASP A 275 -24.42 -5.28 18.19
CA ASP A 275 -25.70 -4.75 17.76
C ASP A 275 -26.72 -5.87 17.95
N THR A 276 -27.60 -5.71 18.91
CA THR A 276 -28.69 -6.66 19.18
C THR A 276 -29.87 -6.38 18.25
N GLY A 277 -29.72 -5.42 17.32
CA GLY A 277 -30.76 -5.07 16.36
C GLY A 277 -31.93 -4.32 16.96
N ASP A 278 -31.87 -3.94 18.25
CA ASP A 278 -32.96 -3.27 18.94
C ASP A 278 -32.87 -1.74 19.00
N GLY A 279 -31.77 -1.18 18.43
CA GLY A 279 -31.56 0.29 18.36
C GLY A 279 -31.47 1.01 19.71
N LYS A 280 -31.29 0.29 20.81
CA LYS A 280 -31.27 0.89 22.14
C LYS A 280 -29.88 1.30 22.57
N ALA A 281 -29.75 2.52 23.08
CA ALA A 281 -28.57 2.97 23.80
C ALA A 281 -28.26 2.05 24.98
N ARG A 282 -27.00 1.69 25.19
CA ARG A 282 -26.60 0.81 26.30
C ARG A 282 -25.70 1.53 27.27
N GLU A 283 -25.82 1.16 28.54
CA GLU A 283 -24.92 1.62 29.59
C GLU A 283 -23.71 0.69 29.68
N LEU A 284 -22.52 1.24 29.47
CA LEU A 284 -21.25 0.61 29.82
C LEU A 284 -20.57 1.46 30.88
N GLY A 285 -20.37 0.88 32.05
CA GLY A 285 -19.70 1.58 33.14
C GLY A 285 -20.40 2.88 33.61
N GLY A 286 -21.74 2.96 33.49
CA GLY A 286 -22.53 4.14 33.90
C GLY A 286 -22.55 5.27 32.86
N LYS A 287 -22.09 5.05 31.61
CA LYS A 287 -22.22 6.00 30.51
C LYS A 287 -23.22 5.49 29.49
N VAL A 288 -24.17 6.34 29.11
CA VAL A 288 -25.08 6.08 28.00
C VAL A 288 -24.31 6.24 26.70
N ILE A 289 -24.20 5.17 25.95
CA ILE A 289 -23.51 5.16 24.64
C ILE A 289 -24.57 5.23 23.54
N ASP A 290 -24.54 6.31 22.78
CA ASP A 290 -25.39 6.47 21.60
C ASP A 290 -24.71 5.80 20.40
N PRO A 291 -25.29 4.69 19.88
CA PRO A 291 -24.69 3.95 18.76
C PRO A 291 -24.53 4.78 17.48
N HIS A 292 -25.19 5.92 17.38
CA HIS A 292 -25.16 6.77 16.18
C HIS A 292 -24.17 7.94 16.28
N ARG A 293 -23.40 8.08 17.36
CA ARG A 293 -22.63 9.32 17.60
C ARG A 293 -21.10 9.22 17.59
N THR A 294 -20.48 8.06 17.54
CA THR A 294 -19.14 7.99 18.15
C THR A 294 -17.98 7.47 17.30
N GLY A 295 -18.14 7.01 16.11
CA GLY A 295 -16.97 6.52 15.33
C GLY A 295 -16.07 7.64 14.81
N ILE A 296 -14.77 7.56 15.09
CA ILE A 296 -13.78 8.31 14.30
C ILE A 296 -13.61 7.56 12.99
N ARG A 297 -13.99 8.18 11.87
CA ARG A 297 -13.86 7.59 10.54
C ARG A 297 -12.39 7.54 10.11
N GLY A 298 -12.04 6.62 9.24
CA GLY A 298 -10.71 6.58 8.64
C GLY A 298 -10.51 7.77 7.70
N TYR A 299 -10.99 7.65 6.49
CA TYR A 299 -10.79 8.64 5.43
C TYR A 299 -12.14 9.16 4.95
N VAL A 300 -12.32 10.46 4.98
CA VAL A 300 -13.55 11.13 4.55
C VAL A 300 -13.24 12.00 3.33
N VAL A 301 -13.91 11.73 2.22
CA VAL A 301 -13.75 12.44 0.96
C VAL A 301 -15.11 12.96 0.52
N ASN A 302 -15.37 14.24 0.72
CA ASN A 302 -16.68 14.86 0.47
C ASN A 302 -16.58 15.96 -0.58
N ASN A 303 -17.46 15.91 -1.58
CA ASN A 303 -17.63 16.95 -2.61
C ASN A 303 -16.29 17.33 -3.30
N CYS A 304 -15.49 16.32 -3.60
CA CYS A 304 -14.14 16.48 -4.13
C CYS A 304 -14.08 16.11 -5.61
N ARG A 305 -13.00 16.56 -6.28
CA ARG A 305 -12.70 16.21 -7.67
C ARG A 305 -11.26 15.79 -7.83
N ASN A 306 -11.01 14.74 -8.65
CA ASN A 306 -9.67 14.20 -8.96
C ASN A 306 -8.88 13.86 -7.70
N ILE A 307 -9.40 12.99 -6.86
CA ILE A 307 -8.73 12.48 -5.66
C ILE A 307 -8.17 11.09 -5.96
N SER A 308 -6.92 10.85 -5.57
CA SER A 308 -6.28 9.55 -5.74
C SER A 308 -5.69 9.00 -4.44
N PHE A 309 -5.89 7.71 -4.21
CA PHE A 309 -5.21 6.94 -3.18
C PHE A 309 -4.38 5.86 -3.88
N ASP A 310 -3.07 5.89 -3.72
CA ASP A 310 -2.15 5.05 -4.49
C ASP A 310 -1.18 4.29 -3.56
N ASP A 311 -1.12 2.96 -3.69
CA ASP A 311 -0.09 2.07 -3.15
C ASP A 311 -0.02 1.89 -1.62
N LEU A 312 -0.85 2.54 -0.84
CA LEU A 312 -0.77 2.60 0.63
C LEU A 312 -1.25 1.33 1.33
N LEU A 313 -0.79 1.17 2.57
CA LEU A 313 -1.32 0.23 3.55
C LEU A 313 -2.10 0.99 4.63
N LEU A 314 -3.41 0.72 4.72
CA LEU A 314 -4.33 1.33 5.68
C LEU A 314 -4.62 0.32 6.78
N LEU A 315 -4.36 0.70 8.03
CA LEU A 315 -4.39 -0.21 9.17
C LEU A 315 -5.35 0.28 10.25
N ARG A 316 -6.07 -0.65 10.83
CA ARG A 316 -6.79 -0.52 12.09
C ARG A 316 -7.72 0.69 12.17
N ALA A 317 -8.57 0.88 11.18
CA ALA A 317 -9.63 1.87 11.26
C ALA A 317 -10.54 1.60 12.48
N CYS A 318 -11.16 2.66 12.99
CA CYS A 318 -12.07 2.55 14.14
C CYS A 318 -13.52 2.41 13.72
N TYR A 319 -13.83 2.88 12.53
CA TYR A 319 -15.14 2.92 11.91
C TYR A 319 -14.88 2.93 10.39
N HIS A 320 -15.85 2.97 9.52
CA HIS A 320 -15.62 2.90 8.06
C HIS A 320 -14.25 3.43 7.61
N ASP A 321 -13.53 2.66 6.79
CA ASP A 321 -12.21 3.05 6.31
C ASP A 321 -12.29 4.25 5.36
N VAL A 322 -12.81 4.06 4.16
CA VAL A 322 -12.85 5.10 3.13
C VAL A 322 -14.30 5.47 2.81
N ASN A 323 -14.70 6.68 3.19
CA ASN A 323 -16.02 7.22 2.89
C ASN A 323 -15.92 8.23 1.77
N VAL A 324 -16.58 7.99 0.64
CA VAL A 324 -16.57 8.87 -0.53
C VAL A 324 -17.99 9.32 -0.82
N SER A 325 -18.23 10.63 -0.81
CA SER A 325 -19.56 11.19 -1.03
C SER A 325 -19.52 12.42 -1.94
N GLY A 326 -20.37 12.43 -2.97
CA GLY A 326 -20.51 13.56 -3.88
C GLY A 326 -19.24 13.89 -4.68
N CYS A 327 -18.40 12.90 -4.97
CA CYS A 327 -17.11 13.11 -5.61
C CYS A 327 -17.13 12.77 -7.09
N GLU A 328 -16.31 13.50 -7.85
CA GLU A 328 -16.04 13.25 -9.26
C GLU A 328 -14.59 12.81 -9.43
N ASN A 329 -14.35 11.67 -10.10
CA ASN A 329 -13.03 11.11 -10.36
C ASN A 329 -12.24 10.77 -9.08
N PHE A 330 -12.85 10.07 -8.15
CA PHE A 330 -12.11 9.41 -7.09
C PHE A 330 -11.48 8.13 -7.64
N SER A 331 -10.19 7.94 -7.42
CA SER A 331 -9.50 6.70 -7.77
C SER A 331 -8.80 6.10 -6.55
N SER A 332 -8.84 4.79 -6.45
CA SER A 332 -8.12 4.03 -5.43
C SER A 332 -7.41 2.87 -6.12
N HIS A 333 -6.09 2.88 -6.08
CA HIS A 333 -5.26 1.96 -6.81
C HIS A 333 -4.25 1.31 -5.86
N ASN A 334 -4.20 -0.04 -5.88
CA ASN A 334 -3.26 -0.82 -5.09
C ASN A 334 -3.30 -0.53 -3.57
N ILE A 335 -4.47 -0.29 -3.02
CA ILE A 335 -4.64 -0.05 -1.58
C ILE A 335 -4.84 -1.38 -0.85
N LYS A 336 -4.13 -1.56 0.26
CA LYS A 336 -4.30 -2.68 1.20
C LYS A 336 -4.97 -2.15 2.45
N ILE A 337 -6.09 -2.75 2.83
CA ILE A 337 -6.82 -2.41 4.06
C ILE A 337 -6.75 -3.62 4.98
N VAL A 338 -6.18 -3.43 6.17
CA VAL A 338 -6.04 -4.48 7.18
C VAL A 338 -6.66 -4.03 8.48
N ASN A 339 -7.84 -4.56 8.76
CA ASN A 339 -8.59 -4.27 9.97
C ASN A 339 -8.71 -5.51 10.85
N ARG A 340 -9.19 -5.30 12.06
CA ARG A 340 -9.56 -6.41 12.93
C ARG A 340 -10.90 -7.01 12.49
N LYS A 341 -11.09 -8.28 12.80
CA LYS A 341 -12.19 -9.07 12.26
C LYS A 341 -13.60 -8.82 12.85
N GLN A 342 -13.72 -8.28 14.03
CA GLN A 342 -14.99 -8.22 14.76
C GLN A 342 -15.51 -6.80 15.00
N GLN A 343 -15.26 -5.91 14.06
CA GLN A 343 -15.78 -4.57 14.15
C GLN A 343 -17.05 -4.45 13.31
N TYR A 344 -18.11 -3.89 13.91
CA TYR A 344 -19.29 -3.49 13.15
C TYR A 344 -18.98 -2.20 12.39
N HIS A 345 -19.55 -2.05 11.19
CA HIS A 345 -19.32 -0.88 10.33
C HIS A 345 -17.87 -0.70 9.89
N ASP A 346 -17.22 -1.81 9.58
CA ASP A 346 -15.82 -1.87 9.11
C ASP A 346 -15.77 -1.99 7.59
N ASP A 347 -16.57 -1.15 6.91
CA ASP A 347 -16.60 -1.13 5.45
C ASP A 347 -15.30 -0.56 4.93
N ALA A 348 -14.62 -1.31 4.04
CA ALA A 348 -13.43 -0.82 3.35
C ALA A 348 -13.73 0.44 2.54
N TYR A 349 -14.86 0.45 1.83
CA TYR A 349 -15.36 1.60 1.09
C TYR A 349 -16.86 1.79 1.32
N ASN A 350 -17.23 3.00 1.73
CA ASN A 350 -18.61 3.46 1.79
C ASN A 350 -18.80 4.61 0.80
N ILE A 351 -19.58 4.37 -0.27
CA ILE A 351 -19.62 5.26 -1.43
C ILE A 351 -21.06 5.71 -1.67
N SER A 352 -21.23 7.03 -1.85
CA SER A 352 -22.51 7.61 -2.19
C SER A 352 -22.38 8.75 -3.19
N GLY A 353 -23.27 8.78 -4.20
CA GLY A 353 -23.38 9.88 -5.16
C GLY A 353 -22.09 10.28 -5.86
N SER A 354 -21.21 9.33 -6.13
CA SER A 354 -19.86 9.59 -6.62
C SER A 354 -19.54 8.81 -7.90
N HIS A 355 -18.68 9.37 -8.73
CA HIS A 355 -18.01 8.66 -9.83
C HIS A 355 -16.63 8.22 -9.38
N ILE A 356 -16.40 6.91 -9.34
CA ILE A 356 -15.20 6.33 -8.75
C ILE A 356 -14.58 5.24 -9.63
N MET A 357 -13.28 5.04 -9.43
CA MET A 357 -12.52 3.90 -9.92
C MET A 357 -11.75 3.26 -8.76
N ILE A 358 -11.97 1.97 -8.53
CA ILE A 358 -11.21 1.20 -7.54
C ILE A 358 -10.50 0.08 -8.30
N GLU A 359 -9.19 0.12 -8.31
CA GLU A 359 -8.36 -0.93 -8.88
C GLU A 359 -7.59 -1.63 -7.77
N THR A 360 -7.86 -2.92 -7.60
CA THR A 360 -7.00 -3.76 -6.77
C THR A 360 -5.77 -4.10 -7.59
N GLY A 361 -4.59 -3.76 -7.08
CA GLY A 361 -3.32 -3.92 -7.78
C GLY A 361 -2.97 -5.36 -8.08
N SER A 362 -3.60 -5.90 -9.09
CA SER A 362 -3.18 -7.14 -9.74
C SER A 362 -3.54 -7.03 -11.20
N PRO A 363 -2.57 -7.15 -12.11
CA PRO A 363 -2.87 -7.30 -13.52
C PRO A 363 -3.60 -8.62 -13.79
#